data_12d49fe530e455413497b7a73d83e693
#
_entry.id   12d49fe530e455413497b7a73d83e693
#
_cell.length_a   1.000
_cell.length_b   1.000
_cell.length_c   1.000
_cell.angle_alpha   90.00
_cell.angle_beta   90.00
_cell.angle_gamma   90.00
#
_symmetry.space_group_name_H-M   'P 1'
#
loop_
_entity.id
_entity.type
_entity.pdbx_description
1 polymer ?
#
loop_
_entity_poly.entity_id
_entity_poly.type
_entity_poly.pdbx_seq_one_letter_code
_entity_poly.pdbx_strand_id
1 'polypeptide(L)'
;MNLISTVIVLGLLAPLDGRIQGQLSAHHQDDEEGYEELRERELGGMITRLREHAEWCKKNKLWLQRSLAYEALLQFDPDDEGAHRGLGHKKLKDGSWVAGKRPKPVDRSKRDLEEAETRRKAIAEPFVAALQGLYERQGDELPAPLQERLIKDVLAVDPENVWAHGLRLEVKHEGAWVMMEVANTAGCREELAKFEALTREELEPAAAKELTSLESGLELSFTAALERSGVRVVGTVEEEELQKCAENLRVARTLLCETVGSQCAYSSDFTYFLLKNSSEQAVFLSNHPMVEDADRAFYLALESVTLKGARHFGSWSDSGPRRLDSACRQGISNLLYYGHELTAEHGWAFEGVGLYFTNKVTRTNLTWFVAPSRYMSADDDAAFRAKLSRRNVDWLDEARLLLKEGKFPKFHSVVGRSVNRLSTEDLLLCNAVIAYFVEGRPGALSKILKKLGRGRTAHEIFLEELGLDLLQFDERLRRWLVETAD
;
A
#
# COMPACT_ATOMS: atom_id res chain seq x y z
N MET A 1 -5.42 26.88 -9.06
CA MET A 1 -5.34 27.52 -7.72
C MET A 1 -4.75 26.44 -6.79
N ASN A 2 -3.45 26.57 -6.48
CA ASN A 2 -2.74 25.58 -5.67
C ASN A 2 -3.19 25.71 -4.21
N LEU A 3 -3.82 24.68 -3.69
CA LEU A 3 -4.10 24.50 -2.27
C LEU A 3 -3.69 23.06 -1.87
N ILE A 4 -2.39 22.85 -1.80
CA ILE A 4 -1.82 21.74 -1.01
C ILE A 4 -0.84 22.42 -0.06
N SER A 5 -1.30 22.72 1.15
CA SER A 5 -0.42 23.11 2.24
C SER A 5 0.24 21.87 2.79
N THR A 6 1.38 21.57 2.20
CA THR A 6 2.24 20.46 2.50
C THR A 6 2.95 20.70 3.82
N VAL A 7 2.72 19.85 4.80
CA VAL A 7 3.71 19.63 5.86
C VAL A 7 4.78 18.71 5.28
N ILE A 8 5.76 19.30 4.61
CA ILE A 8 6.95 18.60 4.12
C ILE A 8 7.96 18.55 5.26
N VAL A 9 8.09 17.38 5.87
CA VAL A 9 9.34 17.05 6.56
C VAL A 9 10.30 16.56 5.47
N LEU A 10 11.12 17.49 4.96
CA LEU A 10 12.23 17.20 4.05
C LEU A 10 13.32 16.44 4.81
N GLY A 11 13.28 15.11 4.72
CA GLY A 11 14.46 14.30 4.92
C GLY A 11 15.34 14.42 3.67
N LEU A 12 16.49 15.05 3.80
CA LEU A 12 17.55 15.12 2.78
C LEU A 12 18.07 13.70 2.50
N LEU A 13 17.61 13.09 1.43
CA LEU A 13 18.28 11.97 0.80
C LEU A 13 18.99 12.51 -0.45
N ALA A 14 20.30 12.57 -0.39
CA ALA A 14 21.15 12.84 -1.55
C ALA A 14 21.10 11.63 -2.51
N PRO A 15 21.10 11.84 -3.85
CA PRO A 15 21.19 10.73 -4.80
C PRO A 15 22.61 10.16 -4.79
N LEU A 16 22.75 8.86 -4.56
CA LEU A 16 24.00 8.12 -4.75
C LEU A 16 24.00 7.49 -6.14
N ASP A 17 24.98 7.88 -6.92
CA ASP A 17 25.31 7.34 -8.23
C ASP A 17 25.69 5.86 -8.17
N GLY A 18 25.09 5.08 -9.08
CA GLY A 18 25.36 3.67 -9.19
C GLY A 18 26.75 3.35 -9.74
N ARG A 19 27.47 2.51 -9.03
CA ARG A 19 28.47 1.53 -9.55
C ARG A 19 28.76 0.50 -8.46
N ILE A 20 28.60 -0.74 -8.80
CA ILE A 20 29.42 -1.93 -8.53
C ILE A 20 28.52 -3.14 -8.20
N GLN A 21 28.19 -3.90 -9.24
CA GLN A 21 27.87 -5.33 -9.12
C GLN A 21 29.20 -6.08 -9.32
N GLY A 22 29.62 -6.84 -8.33
CA GLY A 22 30.68 -7.81 -8.57
C GLY A 22 31.59 -8.25 -7.42
N GLN A 23 31.30 -7.94 -6.14
CA GLN A 23 32.17 -8.42 -5.02
C GLN A 23 31.39 -8.81 -3.73
N LEU A 24 30.17 -9.30 -3.86
CA LEU A 24 29.20 -9.42 -2.73
C LEU A 24 29.36 -10.64 -1.80
N SER A 25 30.28 -11.59 -2.02
CA SER A 25 30.33 -12.80 -1.17
C SER A 25 31.48 -12.86 -0.15
N ALA A 26 32.48 -11.99 -0.24
CA ALA A 26 33.61 -11.97 0.70
C ALA A 26 33.48 -10.90 1.79
N HIS A 27 32.78 -9.77 1.52
CA HIS A 27 32.63 -8.67 2.47
C HIS A 27 31.60 -8.92 3.59
N HIS A 28 30.61 -9.79 3.39
CA HIS A 28 29.56 -10.03 4.38
C HIS A 28 30.05 -10.63 5.70
N GLN A 29 31.12 -11.41 5.68
CA GLN A 29 31.63 -12.08 6.88
C GLN A 29 32.44 -11.11 7.77
N ASP A 30 33.22 -10.20 7.15
CA ASP A 30 34.03 -9.19 7.88
C ASP A 30 33.16 -8.12 8.53
N ASP A 31 32.00 -7.74 7.94
CA ASP A 31 31.09 -6.72 8.47
C ASP A 31 30.24 -7.26 9.64
N GLU A 32 29.89 -8.56 9.62
CA GLU A 32 29.21 -9.21 10.74
C GLU A 32 30.11 -9.30 11.98
N GLU A 33 31.38 -9.66 11.80
CA GLU A 33 32.37 -9.69 12.89
C GLU A 33 32.56 -8.29 13.49
N GLY A 34 32.69 -7.26 12.66
CA GLY A 34 32.82 -5.86 13.12
C GLY A 34 31.64 -5.37 13.95
N TYR A 35 30.40 -5.75 13.58
CA TYR A 35 29.20 -5.38 14.34
C TYR A 35 29.15 -6.10 15.70
N GLU A 36 29.36 -7.44 15.74
CA GLU A 36 29.29 -8.20 16.98
C GLU A 36 30.38 -7.79 17.97
N GLU A 37 31.60 -7.57 17.51
CA GLU A 37 32.72 -7.11 18.37
C GLU A 37 32.41 -5.73 18.98
N LEU A 38 31.94 -4.77 18.16
CA LEU A 38 31.56 -3.46 18.62
C LEU A 38 30.40 -3.54 19.63
N ARG A 39 29.39 -4.34 19.29
CA ARG A 39 28.21 -4.55 20.15
C ARG A 39 28.59 -5.15 21.50
N GLU A 40 29.37 -6.21 21.54
CA GLU A 40 29.79 -6.86 22.80
C GLU A 40 30.59 -5.91 23.69
N ARG A 41 31.53 -5.18 23.13
CA ARG A 41 32.33 -4.21 23.85
C ARG A 41 31.49 -3.14 24.53
N GLU A 42 30.61 -2.49 23.78
CA GLU A 42 29.79 -1.40 24.29
C GLU A 42 28.66 -1.91 25.19
N LEU A 43 28.11 -3.10 24.87
CA LEU A 43 27.03 -3.74 25.63
C LEU A 43 27.45 -4.09 27.06
N GLY A 44 28.64 -4.67 27.25
CA GLY A 44 29.14 -5.03 28.59
C GLY A 44 29.20 -3.85 29.54
N GLY A 45 29.69 -2.72 29.04
CA GLY A 45 29.72 -1.46 29.80
C GLY A 45 28.32 -0.93 30.10
N MET A 46 27.40 -0.99 29.14
CA MET A 46 26.04 -0.51 29.30
C MET A 46 25.27 -1.39 30.31
N ILE A 47 25.33 -2.71 30.21
CA ILE A 47 24.70 -3.65 31.15
C ILE A 47 25.10 -3.34 32.60
N THR A 48 26.39 -3.11 32.84
CA THR A 48 26.91 -2.73 34.17
C THR A 48 26.26 -1.44 34.66
N ARG A 49 26.23 -0.42 33.86
CA ARG A 49 25.62 0.89 34.21
C ARG A 49 24.10 0.80 34.39
N LEU A 50 23.39 -0.05 33.63
CA LEU A 50 21.96 -0.28 33.82
C LEU A 50 21.66 -0.94 35.16
N ARG A 51 22.48 -1.90 35.61
CA ARG A 51 22.36 -2.53 36.96
C ARG A 51 22.57 -1.48 38.04
N GLU A 52 23.60 -0.63 37.93
CA GLU A 52 23.86 0.47 38.87
C GLU A 52 22.71 1.48 38.91
N HIS A 53 22.15 1.81 37.77
CA HIS A 53 20.97 2.68 37.66
C HIS A 53 19.73 2.08 38.33
N ALA A 54 19.47 0.80 38.12
CA ALA A 54 18.37 0.10 38.78
C ALA A 54 18.51 0.12 40.32
N GLU A 55 19.73 -0.08 40.85
CA GLU A 55 19.99 0.02 42.29
C GLU A 55 19.86 1.47 42.81
N TRP A 56 20.30 2.47 42.00
CA TRP A 56 20.07 3.88 42.33
C TRP A 56 18.56 4.19 42.37
N CYS A 57 17.77 3.75 41.40
CA CYS A 57 16.33 3.89 41.39
C CYS A 57 15.69 3.24 42.60
N LYS A 58 16.16 2.08 43.04
CA LYS A 58 15.69 1.39 44.23
C LYS A 58 15.93 2.23 45.52
N LYS A 59 17.14 2.79 45.66
CA LYS A 59 17.49 3.66 46.80
C LYS A 59 16.59 4.90 46.85
N ASN A 60 16.21 5.43 45.70
CA ASN A 60 15.34 6.60 45.58
C ASN A 60 13.84 6.24 45.50
N LYS A 61 13.47 4.95 45.66
CA LYS A 61 12.10 4.44 45.61
C LYS A 61 11.37 4.71 44.27
N LEU A 62 12.11 4.77 43.17
CA LEU A 62 11.64 4.97 41.80
C LEU A 62 11.37 3.59 41.16
N TRP A 63 10.32 2.93 41.62
CA TRP A 63 10.06 1.52 41.32
C TRP A 63 9.77 1.26 39.84
N LEU A 64 9.06 2.17 39.17
CA LEU A 64 8.78 2.03 37.74
C LEU A 64 10.06 2.16 36.91
N GLN A 65 10.89 3.19 37.17
CA GLN A 65 12.15 3.43 36.45
C GLN A 65 13.15 2.28 36.68
N ARG A 66 13.15 1.71 37.91
CA ARG A 66 13.90 0.49 38.19
C ARG A 66 13.44 -0.68 37.33
N SER A 67 12.12 -0.88 37.20
CA SER A 67 11.59 -1.96 36.35
C SER A 67 11.96 -1.75 34.87
N LEU A 68 11.86 -0.52 34.36
CA LEU A 68 12.25 -0.21 32.98
C LEU A 68 13.74 -0.50 32.74
N ALA A 69 14.62 -0.18 33.71
CA ALA A 69 16.05 -0.50 33.59
C ALA A 69 16.30 -2.01 33.54
N TYR A 70 15.59 -2.81 34.34
CA TYR A 70 15.71 -4.27 34.29
C TYR A 70 15.05 -4.88 33.06
N GLU A 71 13.94 -4.34 32.57
CA GLU A 71 13.33 -4.76 31.31
C GLU A 71 14.27 -4.53 30.13
N ALA A 72 14.92 -3.37 30.07
CA ALA A 72 15.96 -3.08 29.08
C ALA A 72 17.12 -4.07 29.18
N LEU A 73 17.57 -4.39 30.38
CA LEU A 73 18.66 -5.34 30.60
C LEU A 73 18.30 -6.75 30.10
N LEU A 74 17.08 -7.24 30.38
CA LEU A 74 16.62 -8.56 29.92
C LEU A 74 16.45 -8.68 28.38
N GLN A 75 16.42 -7.60 27.66
CA GLN A 75 16.47 -7.66 26.19
C GLN A 75 17.85 -8.06 25.67
N PHE A 76 18.91 -7.78 26.42
CA PHE A 76 20.29 -8.12 26.06
C PHE A 76 20.82 -9.36 26.76
N ASP A 77 20.37 -9.61 27.97
CA ASP A 77 20.70 -10.77 28.80
C ASP A 77 19.41 -11.37 29.37
N PRO A 78 18.70 -12.22 28.57
CA PRO A 78 17.43 -12.80 28.96
C PRO A 78 17.50 -13.70 30.22
N ASP A 79 18.67 -14.14 30.60
CA ASP A 79 18.90 -15.04 31.73
C ASP A 79 19.42 -14.31 33.00
N ASP A 80 19.52 -12.96 32.97
CA ASP A 80 19.97 -12.19 34.14
C ASP A 80 19.07 -12.41 35.35
N GLU A 81 19.56 -13.22 36.30
CA GLU A 81 18.80 -13.53 37.52
C GLU A 81 18.52 -12.28 38.38
N GLY A 82 19.41 -11.29 38.38
CA GLY A 82 19.26 -10.05 39.14
C GLY A 82 18.11 -9.23 38.63
N ALA A 83 18.00 -9.09 37.30
CA ALA A 83 16.91 -8.39 36.64
C ALA A 83 15.57 -9.13 36.84
N HIS A 84 15.53 -10.43 36.65
CA HIS A 84 14.34 -11.22 36.91
C HIS A 84 13.84 -11.07 38.34
N ARG A 85 14.72 -11.23 39.35
CA ARG A 85 14.37 -11.03 40.75
C ARG A 85 13.94 -9.58 41.03
N GLY A 86 14.61 -8.64 40.39
CA GLY A 86 14.28 -7.21 40.48
C GLY A 86 12.90 -6.85 39.96
N LEU A 87 12.43 -7.55 38.94
CA LEU A 87 11.08 -7.46 38.38
C LEU A 87 10.05 -8.29 39.14
N GLY A 88 10.46 -9.10 40.13
CA GLY A 88 9.58 -9.98 40.85
C GLY A 88 9.17 -11.22 40.07
N HIS A 89 9.91 -11.60 39.03
CA HIS A 89 9.68 -12.83 38.28
C HIS A 89 9.97 -14.06 39.15
N LYS A 90 9.26 -15.15 38.90
CA LYS A 90 9.43 -16.41 39.58
C LYS A 90 10.06 -17.45 38.63
N LYS A 91 11.16 -18.06 39.07
CA LYS A 91 11.78 -19.17 38.34
C LYS A 91 10.98 -20.44 38.54
N LEU A 92 10.58 -21.11 37.48
CA LEU A 92 9.87 -22.40 37.53
C LEU A 92 10.87 -23.56 37.66
N LYS A 93 10.36 -24.76 37.91
CA LYS A 93 11.21 -25.97 38.05
C LYS A 93 11.94 -26.37 36.76
N ASP A 94 11.40 -26.00 35.62
CA ASP A 94 12.00 -26.21 34.29
C ASP A 94 13.05 -25.17 33.90
N GLY A 95 13.34 -24.22 34.82
CA GLY A 95 14.29 -23.15 34.59
C GLY A 95 13.72 -21.88 33.96
N SER A 96 12.50 -21.91 33.43
CA SER A 96 11.83 -20.75 32.83
C SER A 96 11.41 -19.70 33.85
N TRP A 97 11.22 -18.45 33.41
CA TRP A 97 10.79 -17.35 34.27
C TRP A 97 9.36 -16.93 33.94
N VAL A 98 8.53 -16.74 34.96
CA VAL A 98 7.18 -16.22 34.83
C VAL A 98 7.12 -14.79 35.34
N ALA A 99 6.55 -13.92 34.53
CA ALA A 99 6.42 -12.49 34.86
C ALA A 99 5.65 -12.25 36.17
N GLY A 100 6.16 -11.37 37.01
CA GLY A 100 5.52 -10.87 38.20
C GLY A 100 4.58 -9.69 37.92
N LYS A 101 3.92 -9.18 39.00
CA LYS A 101 3.13 -7.96 38.88
C LYS A 101 4.06 -6.74 38.74
N ARG A 102 3.85 -5.97 37.71
CA ARG A 102 4.58 -4.70 37.48
C ARG A 102 4.29 -3.74 38.65
N PRO A 103 5.33 -3.09 39.24
CA PRO A 103 5.14 -2.07 40.24
C PRO A 103 4.25 -0.93 39.74
N LYS A 104 3.33 -0.46 40.56
CA LYS A 104 2.54 0.72 40.23
C LYS A 104 3.43 1.97 40.24
N PRO A 105 3.23 2.94 39.34
CA PRO A 105 3.84 4.25 39.46
C PRO A 105 3.48 4.85 40.83
N VAL A 106 4.48 5.39 41.52
CA VAL A 106 4.27 6.12 42.76
C VAL A 106 4.46 7.60 42.44
N ASP A 107 3.57 8.46 42.95
CA ASP A 107 3.75 9.90 42.83
C ASP A 107 5.09 10.29 43.46
N ARG A 108 5.97 10.81 42.62
CA ARG A 108 7.29 11.32 42.97
C ARG A 108 7.44 12.72 42.46
N SER A 109 8.40 13.42 43.02
CA SER A 109 8.69 14.75 42.55
C SER A 109 9.11 14.68 41.06
N LYS A 110 8.66 15.67 40.29
CA LYS A 110 9.05 15.82 38.88
C LYS A 110 10.56 15.79 38.71
N ARG A 111 11.29 16.39 39.66
CA ARG A 111 12.75 16.41 39.68
C ARG A 111 13.37 15.02 39.75
N ASP A 112 12.85 14.12 40.61
CA ASP A 112 13.43 12.78 40.75
C ASP A 112 13.22 11.96 39.48
N LEU A 113 12.09 12.16 38.80
CA LEU A 113 11.77 11.50 37.51
C LEU A 113 12.66 12.03 36.38
N GLU A 114 12.88 13.35 36.33
CA GLU A 114 13.79 14.00 35.38
C GLU A 114 15.24 13.56 35.59
N GLU A 115 15.69 13.42 36.86
CA GLU A 115 17.02 12.90 37.14
C GLU A 115 17.18 11.44 36.72
N ALA A 116 16.19 10.58 36.97
CA ALA A 116 16.24 9.20 36.55
C ALA A 116 16.34 9.07 35.02
N GLU A 117 15.56 9.86 34.28
CA GLU A 117 15.58 9.89 32.84
C GLU A 117 16.90 10.41 32.27
N THR A 118 17.45 11.48 32.89
CA THR A 118 18.76 12.03 32.51
C THR A 118 19.86 10.99 32.67
N ARG A 119 19.87 10.26 33.81
CA ARG A 119 20.81 9.16 34.06
C ARG A 119 20.66 8.02 33.06
N ARG A 120 19.42 7.63 32.75
CA ARG A 120 19.12 6.58 31.75
C ARG A 120 19.68 6.94 30.38
N LYS A 121 19.45 8.17 29.92
CA LYS A 121 19.99 8.68 28.67
C LYS A 121 21.50 8.67 28.64
N ALA A 122 22.15 9.16 29.68
CA ALA A 122 23.61 9.16 29.79
C ALA A 122 24.24 7.76 29.79
N ILE A 123 23.50 6.73 30.25
CA ILE A 123 23.92 5.32 30.17
C ILE A 123 23.81 4.79 28.76
N ALA A 124 22.72 5.13 28.06
CA ALA A 124 22.44 4.67 26.70
C ALA A 124 23.33 5.37 25.65
N GLU A 125 23.65 6.63 25.85
CA GLU A 125 24.29 7.50 24.85
C GLU A 125 25.57 6.91 24.22
N PRO A 126 26.56 6.37 24.96
CA PRO A 126 27.76 5.80 24.34
C PRO A 126 27.46 4.59 23.46
N PHE A 127 26.52 3.69 23.87
CA PHE A 127 26.10 2.54 23.12
C PHE A 127 25.34 2.96 21.86
N VAL A 128 24.38 3.87 21.97
CA VAL A 128 23.63 4.43 20.85
C VAL A 128 24.56 5.10 19.85
N ALA A 129 25.48 5.96 20.32
CA ALA A 129 26.43 6.66 19.45
C ALA A 129 27.36 5.71 18.71
N ALA A 130 27.81 4.63 19.35
CA ALA A 130 28.66 3.63 18.71
C ALA A 130 27.90 2.89 17.58
N LEU A 131 26.65 2.49 17.81
CA LEU A 131 25.81 1.82 16.81
C LEU A 131 25.40 2.77 15.67
N GLN A 132 25.07 4.02 15.96
CA GLN A 132 24.81 5.04 14.95
C GLN A 132 26.04 5.28 14.08
N GLY A 133 27.21 5.45 14.68
CA GLY A 133 28.46 5.65 13.96
C GLY A 133 28.84 4.43 13.08
N LEU A 134 28.50 3.22 13.50
CA LEU A 134 28.66 2.03 12.65
C LEU A 134 27.72 2.09 11.44
N TYR A 135 26.45 2.38 11.67
CA TYR A 135 25.46 2.49 10.60
C TYR A 135 25.80 3.60 9.60
N GLU A 136 26.28 4.77 10.06
CA GLU A 136 26.68 5.87 9.18
C GLU A 136 27.88 5.51 8.28
N ARG A 137 28.75 4.63 8.75
CA ARG A 137 29.91 4.18 7.95
C ARG A 137 29.61 3.02 7.01
N GLN A 138 28.73 2.12 7.39
CA GLN A 138 28.54 0.81 6.73
C GLN A 138 27.07 0.43 6.53
N GLY A 139 26.10 1.30 6.87
CA GLY A 139 24.68 0.94 6.91
C GLY A 139 24.15 0.36 5.60
N ASP A 140 24.57 0.91 4.46
CA ASP A 140 24.16 0.43 3.14
C ASP A 140 24.78 -0.94 2.78
N GLU A 141 25.87 -1.33 3.45
CA GLU A 141 26.59 -2.58 3.24
C GLU A 141 26.16 -3.67 4.25
N LEU A 142 25.57 -3.25 5.40
CA LEU A 142 25.10 -4.20 6.41
C LEU A 142 23.90 -5.02 5.89
N PRO A 143 23.90 -6.35 6.11
CA PRO A 143 22.74 -7.18 5.84
C PRO A 143 21.48 -6.69 6.57
N ALA A 144 20.31 -6.73 5.91
CA ALA A 144 19.05 -6.26 6.48
C ALA A 144 18.72 -6.83 7.89
N PRO A 145 19.01 -8.11 8.22
CA PRO A 145 18.82 -8.61 9.57
C PRO A 145 19.69 -7.92 10.62
N LEU A 146 20.92 -7.52 10.26
CA LEU A 146 21.82 -6.80 11.16
C LEU A 146 21.38 -5.34 11.35
N GLN A 147 20.94 -4.67 10.28
CA GLN A 147 20.34 -3.33 10.38
C GLN A 147 19.16 -3.34 11.35
N GLU A 148 18.23 -4.30 11.19
CA GLU A 148 17.05 -4.41 12.06
C GLU A 148 17.45 -4.72 13.51
N ARG A 149 18.47 -5.57 13.73
CA ARG A 149 18.98 -5.87 15.07
C ARG A 149 19.60 -4.63 15.72
N LEU A 150 20.39 -3.87 14.97
CA LEU A 150 21.01 -2.63 15.43
C LEU A 150 19.95 -1.61 15.85
N ILE A 151 18.90 -1.42 15.04
CA ILE A 151 17.78 -0.54 15.36
C ILE A 151 17.06 -1.01 16.63
N LYS A 152 16.80 -2.31 16.76
CA LYS A 152 16.18 -2.89 17.97
C LYS A 152 17.04 -2.64 19.22
N ASP A 153 18.35 -2.81 19.12
CA ASP A 153 19.27 -2.60 20.23
C ASP A 153 19.25 -1.12 20.69
N VAL A 154 19.21 -0.17 19.74
CA VAL A 154 19.07 1.26 20.07
C VAL A 154 17.74 1.54 20.76
N LEU A 155 16.63 1.07 20.21
CA LEU A 155 15.28 1.30 20.77
C LEU A 155 15.05 0.59 22.11
N ALA A 156 15.81 -0.47 22.40
CA ALA A 156 15.75 -1.16 23.69
C ALA A 156 16.24 -0.27 24.83
N VAL A 157 17.24 0.60 24.59
CA VAL A 157 17.82 1.48 25.62
C VAL A 157 17.32 2.91 25.51
N ASP A 158 16.96 3.35 24.31
CA ASP A 158 16.39 4.67 24.05
C ASP A 158 15.11 4.56 23.19
N PRO A 159 13.97 4.23 23.80
CA PRO A 159 12.69 4.06 23.10
C PRO A 159 12.17 5.33 22.39
N GLU A 160 12.75 6.48 22.67
CA GLU A 160 12.41 7.76 22.05
C GLU A 160 13.46 8.21 21.01
N ASN A 161 14.35 7.33 20.59
CA ASN A 161 15.43 7.65 19.68
C ASN A 161 14.91 8.00 18.29
N VAL A 162 14.94 9.27 17.94
CA VAL A 162 14.41 9.81 16.68
C VAL A 162 15.12 9.20 15.45
N TRP A 163 16.43 8.96 15.55
CA TRP A 163 17.18 8.37 14.45
C TRP A 163 16.74 6.92 14.16
N ALA A 164 16.63 6.08 15.20
CA ALA A 164 16.19 4.69 15.04
C ALA A 164 14.75 4.58 14.53
N HIS A 165 13.84 5.42 15.04
CA HIS A 165 12.49 5.51 14.50
C HIS A 165 12.47 6.05 13.06
N GLY A 166 13.36 7.00 12.73
CA GLY A 166 13.52 7.49 11.36
C GLY A 166 13.91 6.39 10.37
N LEU A 167 14.83 5.49 10.75
CA LEU A 167 15.20 4.34 9.92
C LEU A 167 14.05 3.35 9.73
N ARG A 168 13.13 3.25 10.70
CA ARG A 168 11.90 2.48 10.58
C ARG A 168 10.79 3.20 9.84
N LEU A 169 11.02 4.43 9.40
CA LEU A 169 10.01 5.29 8.83
C LEU A 169 8.80 5.44 9.78
N GLU A 170 9.07 5.60 11.05
CA GLU A 170 8.09 5.87 12.10
C GLU A 170 8.08 7.36 12.44
N VAL A 171 6.92 7.88 12.78
CA VAL A 171 6.70 9.28 13.18
C VAL A 171 5.96 9.33 14.51
N LYS A 172 6.15 10.40 15.26
CA LYS A 172 5.41 10.59 16.50
C LYS A 172 4.02 11.16 16.19
N HIS A 173 2.99 10.37 16.46
CA HIS A 173 1.60 10.73 16.24
C HIS A 173 0.81 10.53 17.55
N GLU A 174 0.12 11.56 18.02
CA GLU A 174 -0.62 11.55 19.30
C GLU A 174 0.19 11.03 20.53
N GLY A 175 1.50 11.27 20.50
CA GLY A 175 2.40 10.87 21.58
C GLY A 175 2.97 9.46 21.45
N ALA A 176 2.56 8.66 20.50
CA ALA A 176 3.10 7.34 20.19
C ALA A 176 3.93 7.33 18.90
N TRP A 177 4.90 6.42 18.81
CA TRP A 177 5.62 6.14 17.57
C TRP A 177 4.82 5.17 16.73
N VAL A 178 4.44 5.60 15.54
CA VAL A 178 3.65 4.80 14.60
C VAL A 178 4.28 4.85 13.22
N MET A 179 3.98 3.88 12.37
CA MET A 179 4.37 3.93 10.97
C MET A 179 3.85 5.22 10.34
N MET A 180 4.68 5.88 9.52
CA MET A 180 4.30 7.10 8.79
C MET A 180 3.03 6.89 7.97
N GLU A 181 2.86 5.72 7.38
CA GLU A 181 1.67 5.37 6.60
C GLU A 181 0.40 5.32 7.46
N VAL A 182 0.52 4.82 8.68
CA VAL A 182 -0.61 4.79 9.64
C VAL A 182 -1.00 6.21 10.04
N ALA A 183 -0.02 7.04 10.36
CA ALA A 183 -0.25 8.45 10.69
C ALA A 183 -0.92 9.23 9.55
N ASN A 184 -0.57 8.93 8.30
CA ASN A 184 -1.13 9.61 7.13
C ASN A 184 -2.55 9.15 6.78
N THR A 185 -2.91 7.88 7.08
CA THR A 185 -4.10 7.23 6.51
C THR A 185 -5.39 8.00 6.77
N ALA A 186 -5.64 8.41 8.01
CA ALA A 186 -6.89 9.12 8.35
C ALA A 186 -7.03 10.44 7.58
N GLY A 187 -5.97 11.25 7.54
CA GLY A 187 -5.96 12.52 6.81
C GLY A 187 -6.14 12.34 5.30
N CYS A 188 -5.41 11.38 4.70
CA CYS A 188 -5.53 11.10 3.27
C CYS A 188 -6.94 10.58 2.89
N ARG A 189 -7.55 9.74 3.72
CA ARG A 189 -8.94 9.28 3.52
C ARG A 189 -9.93 10.44 3.54
N GLU A 190 -9.79 11.35 4.51
CA GLU A 190 -10.65 12.53 4.63
C GLU A 190 -10.49 13.47 3.43
N GLU A 191 -9.26 13.76 3.02
CA GLU A 191 -8.97 14.59 1.85
C GLU A 191 -9.53 13.98 0.56
N LEU A 192 -9.33 12.68 0.35
CA LEU A 192 -9.86 11.97 -0.81
C LEU A 192 -11.40 12.00 -0.83
N ALA A 193 -12.05 11.82 0.31
CA ALA A 193 -13.51 11.87 0.42
C ALA A 193 -14.06 13.29 0.12
N LYS A 194 -13.41 14.33 0.62
CA LYS A 194 -13.75 15.73 0.31
C LYS A 194 -13.58 16.01 -1.19
N PHE A 195 -12.47 15.56 -1.75
CA PHE A 195 -12.19 15.73 -3.17
C PHE A 195 -13.20 14.99 -4.05
N GLU A 196 -13.57 13.76 -3.68
CA GLU A 196 -14.62 13.00 -4.35
C GLU A 196 -15.97 13.73 -4.32
N ALA A 197 -16.36 14.26 -3.16
CA ALA A 197 -17.60 15.02 -3.02
C ALA A 197 -17.62 16.26 -3.92
N LEU A 198 -16.57 17.09 -3.88
CA LEU A 198 -16.42 18.26 -4.74
C LEU A 198 -16.47 17.91 -6.23
N THR A 199 -15.81 16.81 -6.62
CA THR A 199 -15.80 16.35 -8.01
C THR A 199 -17.21 16.00 -8.50
N ARG A 200 -18.08 15.48 -7.62
CA ARG A 200 -19.46 15.12 -7.95
C ARG A 200 -20.42 16.30 -7.98
N GLU A 201 -20.10 17.42 -7.36
CA GLU A 201 -20.92 18.64 -7.36
C GLU A 201 -20.85 19.42 -8.68
N GLU A 202 -19.87 19.13 -9.54
CA GLU A 202 -19.75 19.74 -10.87
C GLU A 202 -20.74 19.11 -11.86
N LEU A 203 -21.99 19.59 -11.89
CA LEU A 203 -23.15 18.92 -12.51
C LEU A 203 -23.56 19.47 -13.90
N GLU A 204 -22.64 19.85 -14.76
CA GLU A 204 -23.02 20.07 -16.16
C GLU A 204 -23.21 18.72 -16.88
N PRO A 205 -24.37 18.49 -17.54
CA PRO A 205 -24.59 17.27 -18.28
C PRO A 205 -23.62 17.15 -19.47
N ALA A 206 -23.32 15.92 -19.87
CA ALA A 206 -22.54 15.69 -21.08
C ALA A 206 -23.32 16.21 -22.31
N ALA A 207 -22.61 16.90 -23.21
CA ALA A 207 -23.22 17.49 -24.39
C ALA A 207 -23.59 16.41 -25.42
N ALA A 208 -24.81 16.49 -25.94
CA ALA A 208 -25.21 15.65 -27.08
C ALA A 208 -24.38 15.98 -28.32
N LYS A 209 -24.02 14.95 -29.08
CA LYS A 209 -23.23 15.04 -30.31
C LYS A 209 -23.89 14.23 -31.42
N GLU A 210 -23.60 14.61 -32.65
CA GLU A 210 -23.95 13.78 -33.80
C GLU A 210 -23.11 12.50 -33.85
N LEU A 211 -23.68 11.46 -34.41
CA LEU A 211 -22.97 10.20 -34.65
C LEU A 211 -21.89 10.41 -35.72
N THR A 212 -20.73 9.87 -35.46
CA THR A 212 -19.65 9.79 -36.44
C THR A 212 -19.99 8.82 -37.57
N SER A 213 -19.23 8.88 -38.69
CA SER A 213 -19.38 7.91 -39.79
C SER A 213 -19.16 6.46 -39.33
N LEU A 214 -18.23 6.24 -38.40
CA LEU A 214 -17.99 4.93 -37.82
C LEU A 214 -19.22 4.45 -37.03
N GLU A 215 -19.75 5.29 -36.14
CA GLU A 215 -20.88 4.94 -35.29
C GLU A 215 -22.14 4.70 -36.11
N SER A 216 -22.40 5.52 -37.13
CA SER A 216 -23.51 5.32 -38.08
C SER A 216 -23.37 4.01 -38.86
N GLY A 217 -22.14 3.60 -39.19
CA GLY A 217 -21.83 2.37 -39.89
C GLY A 217 -21.96 1.09 -39.04
N LEU A 218 -22.13 1.20 -37.73
CA LEU A 218 -22.32 0.03 -36.84
C LEU A 218 -23.72 -0.58 -36.94
N GLU A 219 -24.66 0.07 -37.60
CA GLU A 219 -26.05 -0.42 -37.81
C GLU A 219 -26.80 -0.69 -36.48
N LEU A 220 -26.47 0.07 -35.44
CA LEU A 220 -27.14 0.01 -34.14
C LEU A 220 -28.08 1.21 -33.95
N SER A 221 -29.21 1.00 -33.30
CA SER A 221 -30.14 2.08 -32.95
C SER A 221 -29.66 2.79 -31.68
N PHE A 222 -28.65 3.64 -31.83
CA PHE A 222 -28.12 4.40 -30.71
C PHE A 222 -29.16 5.41 -30.21
N THR A 223 -29.36 5.46 -28.88
CA THR A 223 -30.24 6.42 -28.21
C THR A 223 -29.62 7.82 -28.24
N ALA A 224 -28.31 7.92 -27.93
CA ALA A 224 -27.58 9.16 -27.99
C ALA A 224 -26.05 8.91 -28.10
N ALA A 225 -25.33 9.94 -28.56
CA ALA A 225 -23.90 10.09 -28.40
C ALA A 225 -23.63 11.32 -27.54
N LEU A 226 -22.88 11.16 -26.47
CA LEU A 226 -22.57 12.19 -25.50
C LEU A 226 -21.08 12.45 -25.42
N GLU A 227 -20.68 13.69 -25.15
CA GLU A 227 -19.28 14.03 -24.96
C GLU A 227 -19.10 14.92 -23.74
N ARG A 228 -18.13 14.58 -22.88
CA ARG A 228 -17.74 15.36 -21.72
C ARG A 228 -16.27 15.18 -21.38
N SER A 229 -15.53 16.27 -21.27
CA SER A 229 -14.13 16.27 -20.81
C SER A 229 -13.21 15.32 -21.58
N GLY A 230 -13.39 15.19 -22.91
CA GLY A 230 -12.62 14.27 -23.76
C GLY A 230 -13.07 12.81 -23.67
N VAL A 231 -14.22 12.54 -23.06
CA VAL A 231 -14.87 11.24 -23.05
C VAL A 231 -16.07 11.25 -23.97
N ARG A 232 -16.08 10.31 -24.92
CA ARG A 232 -17.24 10.06 -25.80
C ARG A 232 -17.92 8.77 -25.36
N VAL A 233 -19.20 8.86 -25.08
CA VAL A 233 -20.06 7.71 -24.74
C VAL A 233 -21.20 7.61 -25.75
N VAL A 234 -21.35 6.43 -26.33
CA VAL A 234 -22.40 6.16 -27.32
C VAL A 234 -23.11 4.88 -26.89
N GLY A 235 -24.44 4.83 -26.96
CA GLY A 235 -25.10 3.62 -26.52
C GLY A 235 -26.54 3.48 -26.93
N THR A 236 -27.05 2.27 -26.73
CA THR A 236 -28.42 1.82 -27.01
C THR A 236 -29.30 1.78 -25.76
N VAL A 237 -28.71 2.11 -24.60
CA VAL A 237 -29.41 2.22 -23.32
C VAL A 237 -30.09 3.59 -23.18
N GLU A 238 -30.86 3.80 -22.11
CA GLU A 238 -31.53 5.07 -21.86
C GLU A 238 -30.50 6.23 -21.69
N GLU A 239 -30.85 7.41 -22.11
CA GLU A 239 -29.96 8.59 -22.08
C GLU A 239 -29.48 8.92 -20.67
N GLU A 240 -30.30 8.74 -19.64
CA GLU A 240 -29.90 8.91 -18.24
C GLU A 240 -28.73 8.00 -17.86
N GLU A 241 -28.73 6.76 -18.34
CA GLU A 241 -27.62 5.82 -18.08
C GLU A 241 -26.34 6.25 -18.83
N LEU A 242 -26.46 6.77 -20.06
CA LEU A 242 -25.33 7.34 -20.81
C LEU A 242 -24.73 8.56 -20.11
N GLN A 243 -25.57 9.46 -19.60
CA GLN A 243 -25.14 10.63 -18.81
C GLN A 243 -24.36 10.16 -17.57
N LYS A 244 -24.89 9.16 -16.86
CA LYS A 244 -24.22 8.59 -15.68
C LYS A 244 -22.90 7.89 -16.01
N CYS A 245 -22.83 7.24 -17.16
CA CYS A 245 -21.59 6.64 -17.66
C CYS A 245 -20.53 7.71 -17.93
N ALA A 246 -20.87 8.77 -18.66
CA ALA A 246 -19.99 9.89 -18.95
C ALA A 246 -19.50 10.59 -17.65
N GLU A 247 -20.41 10.75 -16.68
CA GLU A 247 -20.08 11.30 -15.36
C GLU A 247 -19.11 10.41 -14.58
N ASN A 248 -19.36 9.11 -14.50
CA ASN A 248 -18.46 8.16 -13.83
C ASN A 248 -17.06 8.16 -14.45
N LEU A 249 -16.95 8.20 -15.77
CA LEU A 249 -15.68 8.27 -16.47
C LEU A 249 -14.94 9.60 -16.17
N ARG A 250 -15.65 10.73 -16.12
CA ARG A 250 -15.08 12.01 -15.72
C ARG A 250 -14.57 11.97 -14.27
N VAL A 251 -15.37 11.47 -13.34
CA VAL A 251 -15.00 11.36 -11.91
C VAL A 251 -13.80 10.42 -11.76
N ALA A 252 -13.80 9.26 -12.43
CA ALA A 252 -12.69 8.32 -12.38
C ALA A 252 -11.38 8.98 -12.84
N ARG A 253 -11.42 9.70 -13.98
CA ARG A 253 -10.25 10.43 -14.48
C ARG A 253 -9.78 11.47 -13.47
N THR A 254 -10.67 12.28 -12.93
CA THR A 254 -10.32 13.36 -12.01
C THR A 254 -9.68 12.80 -10.74
N LEU A 255 -10.28 11.78 -10.12
CA LEU A 255 -9.72 11.12 -8.92
C LEU A 255 -8.35 10.51 -9.19
N LEU A 256 -8.21 9.80 -10.32
CA LEU A 256 -6.94 9.19 -10.68
C LEU A 256 -5.86 10.26 -10.96
N CYS A 257 -6.18 11.33 -11.68
CA CYS A 257 -5.25 12.41 -11.99
C CYS A 257 -4.73 13.14 -10.75
N GLU A 258 -5.56 13.38 -9.76
CA GLU A 258 -5.12 13.99 -8.49
C GLU A 258 -4.18 13.07 -7.72
N THR A 259 -4.42 11.77 -7.80
CA THR A 259 -3.61 10.78 -7.07
C THR A 259 -2.27 10.47 -7.76
N VAL A 260 -2.28 10.35 -9.10
CA VAL A 260 -1.09 9.92 -9.88
C VAL A 260 -0.46 11.03 -10.73
N GLY A 261 -1.04 12.24 -10.71
CA GLY A 261 -0.51 13.42 -11.39
C GLY A 261 -1.07 13.67 -12.79
N SER A 262 -0.77 14.84 -13.33
CA SER A 262 -1.43 15.51 -14.46
C SER A 262 -1.29 14.85 -15.85
N GLN A 263 -0.58 13.75 -16.01
CA GLN A 263 -0.43 13.07 -17.30
C GLN A 263 -1.58 12.09 -17.61
N CYS A 264 -2.58 12.03 -16.78
CA CYS A 264 -3.72 11.13 -16.85
C CYS A 264 -4.80 11.71 -17.79
N ALA A 265 -4.67 11.48 -19.07
CA ALA A 265 -5.65 11.90 -20.08
C ALA A 265 -6.14 10.68 -20.86
N TYR A 266 -7.43 10.68 -21.19
CA TYR A 266 -7.93 9.71 -22.16
C TYR A 266 -7.25 9.90 -23.51
N SER A 267 -7.13 8.81 -24.28
CA SER A 267 -6.69 8.91 -25.68
C SER A 267 -7.60 9.86 -26.47
N SER A 268 -7.06 10.52 -27.47
CA SER A 268 -7.73 11.60 -28.24
C SER A 268 -9.05 11.17 -28.89
N ASP A 269 -9.24 9.89 -29.12
CA ASP A 269 -10.43 9.29 -29.75
C ASP A 269 -11.05 8.20 -28.85
N PHE A 270 -10.92 8.36 -27.55
CA PHE A 270 -11.57 7.48 -26.58
C PHE A 270 -13.07 7.48 -26.76
N THR A 271 -13.64 6.31 -27.06
CA THR A 271 -15.08 6.12 -27.23
C THR A 271 -15.52 4.87 -26.47
N TYR A 272 -16.55 5.04 -25.64
CA TYR A 272 -17.18 3.95 -24.92
C TYR A 272 -18.56 3.63 -25.50
N PHE A 273 -18.75 2.38 -25.92
CA PHE A 273 -20.02 1.88 -26.46
C PHE A 273 -20.76 1.11 -25.36
N LEU A 274 -21.90 1.64 -24.93
CA LEU A 274 -22.73 1.05 -23.87
C LEU A 274 -23.93 0.34 -24.53
N LEU A 275 -23.88 -0.98 -24.57
CA LEU A 275 -24.84 -1.82 -25.26
C LEU A 275 -25.81 -2.49 -24.29
N LYS A 276 -27.09 -2.59 -24.67
CA LYS A 276 -28.15 -3.07 -23.78
C LYS A 276 -28.11 -4.59 -23.56
N ASN A 277 -27.70 -5.35 -24.57
CA ASN A 277 -27.75 -6.81 -24.55
C ASN A 277 -26.73 -7.47 -25.50
N SER A 278 -26.60 -8.77 -25.40
CA SER A 278 -25.67 -9.56 -26.22
C SER A 278 -25.97 -9.55 -27.72
N SER A 279 -27.22 -9.38 -28.11
CA SER A 279 -27.57 -9.29 -29.54
C SER A 279 -27.04 -8.03 -30.17
N GLU A 280 -27.09 -6.91 -29.45
CA GLU A 280 -26.50 -5.64 -29.91
C GLU A 280 -24.97 -5.72 -29.91
N GLN A 281 -24.35 -6.44 -28.96
CA GLN A 281 -22.93 -6.71 -29.03
C GLN A 281 -22.54 -7.53 -30.26
N ALA A 282 -23.33 -8.50 -30.64
CA ALA A 282 -23.08 -9.27 -31.84
C ALA A 282 -23.12 -8.38 -33.12
N VAL A 283 -24.07 -7.47 -33.21
CA VAL A 283 -24.16 -6.48 -34.29
C VAL A 283 -22.95 -5.53 -34.24
N PHE A 284 -22.62 -5.01 -33.06
CA PHE A 284 -21.44 -4.16 -32.85
C PHE A 284 -20.14 -4.82 -33.34
N LEU A 285 -19.90 -6.06 -32.92
CA LEU A 285 -18.69 -6.81 -33.31
C LEU A 285 -18.67 -7.18 -34.80
N SER A 286 -19.85 -7.39 -35.40
CA SER A 286 -19.94 -7.70 -36.82
C SER A 286 -19.64 -6.54 -37.73
N ASN A 287 -19.97 -5.32 -37.30
CA ASN A 287 -19.86 -4.11 -38.11
C ASN A 287 -18.65 -3.21 -37.71
N HIS A 288 -18.00 -3.49 -36.57
CA HIS A 288 -16.86 -2.68 -36.15
C HIS A 288 -15.62 -3.00 -37.00
N PRO A 289 -15.01 -2.02 -37.70
CA PRO A 289 -13.97 -2.27 -38.70
C PRO A 289 -12.66 -2.83 -38.12
N MET A 290 -12.47 -2.80 -36.81
CA MET A 290 -11.29 -3.34 -36.12
C MET A 290 -11.49 -4.76 -35.60
N VAL A 291 -12.61 -5.39 -35.87
CA VAL A 291 -12.91 -6.78 -35.44
C VAL A 291 -12.73 -7.71 -36.65
N GLU A 292 -11.71 -8.54 -36.58
CA GLU A 292 -11.48 -9.57 -37.59
C GLU A 292 -12.45 -10.76 -37.37
N ASP A 293 -12.84 -11.42 -38.46
CA ASP A 293 -13.75 -12.57 -38.40
C ASP A 293 -13.23 -13.69 -37.50
N ALA A 294 -11.90 -13.87 -37.48
CA ALA A 294 -11.24 -14.88 -36.66
C ALA A 294 -11.39 -14.62 -35.15
N ASP A 295 -11.46 -13.34 -34.74
CA ASP A 295 -11.52 -12.94 -33.34
C ASP A 295 -12.97 -12.78 -32.84
N ARG A 296 -13.94 -12.71 -33.76
CA ARG A 296 -15.34 -12.43 -33.43
C ARG A 296 -15.93 -13.43 -32.42
N ALA A 297 -15.67 -14.71 -32.60
CA ALA A 297 -16.17 -15.76 -31.72
C ALA A 297 -15.61 -15.61 -30.29
N PHE A 298 -14.37 -15.22 -30.16
CA PHE A 298 -13.73 -14.92 -28.87
C PHE A 298 -14.36 -13.71 -28.20
N TYR A 299 -14.52 -12.59 -28.93
CA TYR A 299 -15.14 -11.38 -28.38
C TYR A 299 -16.61 -11.53 -28.00
N LEU A 300 -17.36 -12.39 -28.72
CA LEU A 300 -18.77 -12.70 -28.39
C LEU A 300 -18.92 -13.41 -27.03
N ALA A 301 -17.89 -14.12 -26.58
CA ALA A 301 -17.89 -14.77 -25.28
C ALA A 301 -17.60 -13.80 -24.10
N LEU A 302 -17.22 -12.55 -24.40
CA LEU A 302 -16.88 -11.54 -23.41
C LEU A 302 -18.03 -10.54 -23.23
N GLU A 303 -18.26 -10.10 -21.99
CA GLU A 303 -19.21 -9.01 -21.70
C GLU A 303 -18.64 -7.61 -22.02
N SER A 304 -17.32 -7.50 -22.17
CA SER A 304 -16.65 -6.27 -22.54
C SER A 304 -15.47 -6.53 -23.46
N VAL A 305 -15.25 -5.64 -24.40
CA VAL A 305 -14.19 -5.74 -25.40
C VAL A 305 -13.40 -4.44 -25.50
N THR A 306 -12.14 -4.57 -25.83
CA THR A 306 -11.20 -3.46 -26.07
C THR A 306 -10.71 -3.53 -27.51
N LEU A 307 -10.93 -2.49 -28.26
CA LEU A 307 -10.62 -2.41 -29.69
C LEU A 307 -9.77 -1.18 -30.01
N LYS A 308 -9.22 -1.12 -31.22
CA LYS A 308 -8.45 0.03 -31.74
C LYS A 308 -7.31 0.46 -30.80
N GLY A 309 -6.51 -0.51 -30.34
CA GLY A 309 -5.38 -0.19 -29.46
C GLY A 309 -5.82 0.48 -28.15
N ALA A 310 -6.83 -0.07 -27.48
CA ALA A 310 -7.42 0.43 -26.23
C ALA A 310 -8.00 1.86 -26.32
N ARG A 311 -8.57 2.23 -27.46
CA ARG A 311 -9.28 3.52 -27.66
C ARG A 311 -10.78 3.37 -27.76
N HIS A 312 -11.27 2.26 -28.32
CA HIS A 312 -12.67 1.91 -28.39
C HIS A 312 -12.97 0.76 -27.41
N PHE A 313 -13.95 0.95 -26.59
CA PHE A 313 -14.42 -0.04 -25.62
C PHE A 313 -15.90 -0.28 -25.82
N GLY A 314 -16.32 -1.53 -25.79
CA GLY A 314 -17.73 -1.91 -25.84
C GLY A 314 -18.06 -2.85 -24.71
N SER A 315 -19.15 -2.60 -24.01
CA SER A 315 -19.66 -3.54 -23.02
C SER A 315 -21.17 -3.70 -23.14
N TRP A 316 -21.62 -4.89 -22.80
CA TRP A 316 -23.03 -5.19 -22.67
C TRP A 316 -23.30 -5.87 -21.32
N SER A 317 -24.50 -5.71 -20.80
CA SER A 317 -25.03 -6.50 -19.69
C SER A 317 -26.53 -6.21 -19.56
N ASP A 318 -27.30 -7.15 -19.04
CA ASP A 318 -28.69 -6.90 -18.66
C ASP A 318 -28.80 -6.03 -17.40
N SER A 319 -27.68 -5.79 -16.70
CA SER A 319 -27.60 -5.01 -15.47
C SER A 319 -26.94 -3.65 -15.69
N GLY A 320 -27.69 -2.54 -15.50
CA GLY A 320 -27.16 -1.19 -15.56
C GLY A 320 -25.95 -0.95 -14.63
N PRO A 321 -26.00 -1.35 -13.34
CA PRO A 321 -24.83 -1.23 -12.47
C PRO A 321 -23.58 -1.92 -13.02
N ARG A 322 -23.71 -3.09 -13.65
CA ARG A 322 -22.58 -3.83 -14.23
C ARG A 322 -22.02 -3.12 -15.46
N ARG A 323 -22.90 -2.56 -16.33
CA ARG A 323 -22.44 -1.75 -17.46
C ARG A 323 -21.65 -0.52 -17.02
N LEU A 324 -22.13 0.21 -15.98
CA LEU A 324 -21.45 1.39 -15.44
C LEU A 324 -20.12 1.06 -14.74
N ASP A 325 -20.07 -0.07 -14.04
CA ASP A 325 -18.85 -0.58 -13.42
C ASP A 325 -17.80 -0.93 -14.50
N SER A 326 -18.21 -1.68 -15.52
CA SER A 326 -17.37 -2.02 -16.68
C SER A 326 -16.84 -0.78 -17.38
N ALA A 327 -17.69 0.23 -17.62
CA ALA A 327 -17.26 1.48 -18.22
C ALA A 327 -16.18 2.19 -17.40
N CYS A 328 -16.42 2.32 -16.11
CA CYS A 328 -15.44 2.93 -15.20
C CYS A 328 -14.10 2.17 -15.22
N ARG A 329 -14.17 0.85 -15.13
CA ARG A 329 -13.01 -0.05 -15.18
C ARG A 329 -12.19 0.11 -16.45
N GLN A 330 -12.86 0.12 -17.61
CA GLN A 330 -12.22 0.26 -18.92
C GLN A 330 -11.68 1.68 -19.14
N GLY A 331 -12.38 2.70 -18.66
CA GLY A 331 -11.87 4.08 -18.68
C GLY A 331 -10.55 4.20 -17.91
N ILE A 332 -10.48 3.65 -16.70
CA ILE A 332 -9.23 3.63 -15.91
C ILE A 332 -8.13 2.86 -16.67
N SER A 333 -8.47 1.74 -17.31
CA SER A 333 -7.52 0.98 -18.15
C SER A 333 -6.94 1.82 -19.29
N ASN A 334 -7.76 2.63 -19.96
CA ASN A 334 -7.28 3.57 -20.99
C ASN A 334 -6.33 4.62 -20.41
N LEU A 335 -6.67 5.20 -19.26
CA LEU A 335 -5.82 6.18 -18.57
C LEU A 335 -4.46 5.59 -18.19
N LEU A 336 -4.43 4.36 -17.70
CA LEU A 336 -3.18 3.66 -17.36
C LEU A 336 -2.35 3.34 -18.59
N TYR A 337 -2.99 2.86 -19.66
CA TYR A 337 -2.30 2.51 -20.90
C TYR A 337 -1.67 3.73 -21.57
N TYR A 338 -2.43 4.82 -21.75
CA TYR A 338 -1.95 6.03 -22.44
C TYR A 338 -1.18 6.99 -21.54
N GLY A 339 -1.54 7.09 -20.27
CA GLY A 339 -0.87 7.99 -19.34
C GLY A 339 0.40 7.44 -18.71
N HIS A 340 0.48 6.12 -18.54
CA HIS A 340 1.58 5.48 -17.82
C HIS A 340 2.24 4.32 -18.59
N GLU A 341 1.82 4.05 -19.84
CA GLU A 341 2.32 2.93 -20.65
C GLU A 341 2.16 1.55 -19.98
N LEU A 342 1.19 1.44 -19.04
CA LEU A 342 0.91 0.21 -18.35
C LEU A 342 0.04 -0.71 -19.21
N THR A 343 0.33 -2.00 -19.15
CA THR A 343 -0.39 -3.05 -19.88
C THR A 343 -0.88 -4.14 -18.93
N ALA A 344 -1.62 -5.11 -19.46
CA ALA A 344 -2.07 -6.28 -18.71
C ALA A 344 -0.91 -7.12 -18.12
N GLU A 345 0.33 -6.94 -18.57
CA GLU A 345 1.52 -7.59 -17.99
C GLU A 345 1.88 -7.05 -16.60
N HIS A 346 1.48 -5.82 -16.29
CA HIS A 346 1.67 -5.22 -14.96
C HIS A 346 0.47 -5.51 -14.05
N GLY A 347 0.06 -6.77 -13.94
CA GLY A 347 -1.23 -7.20 -13.40
C GLY A 347 -1.61 -6.57 -12.06
N TRP A 348 -0.69 -6.57 -11.08
CA TRP A 348 -0.98 -6.03 -9.75
C TRP A 348 -1.31 -4.53 -9.76
N ALA A 349 -0.57 -3.75 -10.55
CA ALA A 349 -0.78 -2.31 -10.64
C ALA A 349 -2.03 -2.00 -11.48
N PHE A 350 -2.16 -2.66 -12.63
CA PHE A 350 -3.28 -2.49 -13.56
C PHE A 350 -4.61 -2.85 -12.91
N GLU A 351 -4.71 -4.05 -12.30
CA GLU A 351 -5.91 -4.49 -11.59
C GLU A 351 -6.15 -3.70 -10.30
N GLY A 352 -5.10 -3.48 -9.50
CA GLY A 352 -5.25 -2.76 -8.24
C GLY A 352 -5.77 -1.35 -8.41
N VAL A 353 -5.19 -0.55 -9.32
CA VAL A 353 -5.66 0.81 -9.63
C VAL A 353 -7.10 0.77 -10.16
N GLY A 354 -7.36 -0.14 -11.11
CA GLY A 354 -8.69 -0.29 -11.66
C GLY A 354 -9.74 -0.60 -10.60
N LEU A 355 -9.50 -1.57 -9.71
CA LEU A 355 -10.42 -1.96 -8.64
C LEU A 355 -10.62 -0.84 -7.60
N TYR A 356 -9.52 -0.24 -7.13
CA TYR A 356 -9.58 0.81 -6.12
C TYR A 356 -10.41 2.02 -6.59
N PHE A 357 -10.11 2.57 -7.76
CA PHE A 357 -10.80 3.75 -8.27
C PHE A 357 -12.22 3.45 -8.79
N THR A 358 -12.46 2.26 -9.38
CA THR A 358 -13.83 1.85 -9.74
C THR A 358 -14.71 1.80 -8.50
N ASN A 359 -14.23 1.19 -7.41
CA ASN A 359 -14.98 1.15 -6.15
C ASN A 359 -15.27 2.55 -5.59
N LYS A 360 -14.30 3.47 -5.64
CA LYS A 360 -14.52 4.88 -5.20
C LYS A 360 -15.61 5.56 -6.03
N VAL A 361 -15.70 5.29 -7.34
CA VAL A 361 -16.66 5.92 -8.25
C VAL A 361 -18.04 5.26 -8.19
N THR A 362 -18.12 3.94 -8.35
CA THR A 362 -19.38 3.20 -8.51
C THR A 362 -19.89 2.55 -7.23
N ARG A 363 -19.05 2.46 -6.19
CA ARG A 363 -19.30 1.72 -4.95
C ARG A 363 -19.48 0.22 -5.16
N THR A 364 -18.95 -0.28 -6.28
CA THR A 364 -18.96 -1.69 -6.65
C THR A 364 -17.64 -2.09 -7.30
N ASN A 365 -17.40 -3.38 -7.37
CA ASN A 365 -16.42 -4.01 -8.24
C ASN A 365 -17.10 -5.25 -8.85
N LEU A 366 -17.65 -5.10 -10.05
CA LEU A 366 -18.43 -6.14 -10.73
C LEU A 366 -17.70 -6.74 -11.93
N THR A 367 -16.69 -6.03 -12.44
CA THR A 367 -15.92 -6.43 -13.62
C THR A 367 -14.55 -6.92 -13.21
N TRP A 368 -14.28 -8.22 -13.39
CA TRP A 368 -13.08 -8.89 -12.94
C TRP A 368 -12.49 -9.76 -14.04
N PHE A 369 -11.16 -9.78 -14.10
CA PHE A 369 -10.39 -10.69 -14.96
C PHE A 369 -9.54 -11.57 -14.03
N VAL A 370 -10.04 -12.78 -13.71
CA VAL A 370 -9.41 -13.62 -12.68
C VAL A 370 -9.21 -15.05 -13.15
N ALA A 371 -8.11 -15.66 -12.72
CA ALA A 371 -7.93 -17.09 -12.69
C ALA A 371 -8.70 -17.72 -11.52
N PRO A 372 -8.97 -19.03 -11.55
CA PRO A 372 -9.54 -19.73 -10.40
C PRO A 372 -8.71 -19.54 -9.13
N SER A 373 -9.37 -19.50 -7.98
CA SER A 373 -8.70 -19.43 -6.68
C SER A 373 -7.73 -20.60 -6.49
N ARG A 374 -6.65 -20.34 -5.76
CA ARG A 374 -5.66 -21.36 -5.40
C ARG A 374 -5.89 -21.94 -4.01
N TYR A 375 -6.70 -21.27 -3.21
CA TYR A 375 -6.90 -21.57 -1.79
C TYR A 375 -8.33 -21.95 -1.45
N MET A 376 -9.26 -21.84 -2.41
CA MET A 376 -10.69 -22.10 -2.23
C MET A 376 -11.17 -23.14 -3.24
N SER A 377 -12.23 -23.88 -2.89
CA SER A 377 -12.99 -24.66 -3.87
C SER A 377 -13.66 -23.72 -4.88
N ALA A 378 -14.11 -24.25 -6.02
CA ALA A 378 -14.82 -23.44 -7.02
C ALA A 378 -16.09 -22.79 -6.46
N ASP A 379 -16.82 -23.50 -5.61
CA ASP A 379 -18.05 -23.00 -4.98
C ASP A 379 -17.75 -21.91 -3.94
N ASP A 380 -16.70 -22.08 -3.12
CA ASP A 380 -16.29 -21.09 -2.14
C ASP A 380 -15.76 -19.83 -2.82
N ASP A 381 -14.97 -19.96 -3.91
CA ASP A 381 -14.49 -18.85 -4.70
C ASP A 381 -15.64 -18.07 -5.36
N ALA A 382 -16.63 -18.79 -5.90
CA ALA A 382 -17.83 -18.15 -6.45
C ALA A 382 -18.63 -17.39 -5.37
N ALA A 383 -18.81 -17.99 -4.19
CA ALA A 383 -19.49 -17.35 -3.07
C ALA A 383 -18.71 -16.12 -2.57
N PHE A 384 -17.38 -16.21 -2.51
CA PHE A 384 -16.51 -15.12 -2.12
C PHE A 384 -16.54 -13.96 -3.12
N ARG A 385 -16.50 -14.26 -4.43
CA ARG A 385 -16.69 -13.26 -5.49
C ARG A 385 -18.05 -12.57 -5.39
N ALA A 386 -19.12 -13.34 -5.17
CA ALA A 386 -20.46 -12.79 -4.98
C ALA A 386 -20.53 -11.85 -3.76
N LYS A 387 -19.80 -12.15 -2.68
CA LYS A 387 -19.65 -11.26 -1.52
C LYS A 387 -18.95 -9.96 -1.90
N LEU A 388 -17.79 -10.04 -2.55
CA LEU A 388 -16.97 -8.89 -2.95
C LEU A 388 -17.67 -7.99 -3.99
N SER A 389 -18.61 -8.54 -4.77
CA SER A 389 -19.42 -7.82 -5.75
C SER A 389 -20.57 -7.02 -5.14
N ARG A 390 -20.85 -7.17 -3.84
CA ARG A 390 -21.92 -6.39 -3.20
C ARG A 390 -21.55 -4.92 -3.13
N ARG A 391 -22.56 -4.08 -3.23
CA ARG A 391 -22.38 -2.62 -3.10
C ARG A 391 -21.87 -2.25 -1.71
N ASN A 392 -20.93 -1.32 -1.64
CA ASN A 392 -20.31 -0.81 -0.41
C ASN A 392 -19.54 -1.87 0.41
N VAL A 393 -19.11 -2.97 -0.19
CA VAL A 393 -18.20 -3.89 0.50
C VAL A 393 -16.84 -3.21 0.65
N ASP A 394 -16.33 -3.22 1.87
CA ASP A 394 -14.95 -2.78 2.13
C ASP A 394 -13.99 -3.91 1.80
N TRP A 395 -13.22 -3.71 0.73
CA TRP A 395 -12.25 -4.68 0.26
C TRP A 395 -11.04 -4.77 1.20
N LEU A 396 -10.73 -3.72 1.97
CA LEU A 396 -9.66 -3.76 2.96
C LEU A 396 -10.04 -4.62 4.16
N ASP A 397 -11.31 -4.59 4.59
CA ASP A 397 -11.80 -5.48 5.64
C ASP A 397 -11.74 -6.94 5.23
N GLU A 398 -12.09 -7.25 3.98
CA GLU A 398 -11.94 -8.60 3.46
C GLU A 398 -10.46 -9.02 3.34
N ALA A 399 -9.56 -8.12 2.98
CA ALA A 399 -8.11 -8.36 3.00
C ALA A 399 -7.60 -8.63 4.43
N ARG A 400 -8.06 -7.88 5.43
CA ARG A 400 -7.77 -8.09 6.86
C ARG A 400 -8.24 -9.47 7.35
N LEU A 401 -9.44 -9.88 6.90
CA LEU A 401 -9.99 -11.19 7.23
C LEU A 401 -9.09 -12.31 6.68
N LEU A 402 -8.73 -12.26 5.38
CA LEU A 402 -7.80 -13.23 4.78
C LEU A 402 -6.43 -13.21 5.46
N LEU A 403 -5.95 -12.03 5.85
CA LEU A 403 -4.69 -11.91 6.59
C LEU A 403 -4.75 -12.63 7.94
N LYS A 404 -5.84 -12.45 8.69
CA LYS A 404 -6.08 -13.12 9.97
C LYS A 404 -6.18 -14.64 9.82
N GLU A 405 -6.75 -15.11 8.71
CA GLU A 405 -6.86 -16.53 8.38
C GLU A 405 -5.57 -17.15 7.81
N GLY A 406 -4.52 -16.35 7.60
CA GLY A 406 -3.28 -16.81 6.97
C GLY A 406 -3.38 -17.11 5.47
N LYS A 407 -4.46 -16.65 4.83
CA LYS A 407 -4.75 -16.86 3.39
C LYS A 407 -4.42 -15.65 2.51
N PHE A 408 -4.04 -14.53 3.10
CA PHE A 408 -3.68 -13.33 2.35
C PHE A 408 -2.36 -13.55 1.58
N PRO A 409 -2.34 -13.35 0.25
CA PRO A 409 -1.17 -13.62 -0.58
C PRO A 409 0.03 -12.77 -0.17
N LYS A 410 1.23 -13.23 -0.55
CA LYS A 410 2.46 -12.44 -0.40
C LYS A 410 2.72 -11.63 -1.66
N PHE A 411 3.02 -10.35 -1.52
CA PHE A 411 3.17 -9.44 -2.65
C PHE A 411 4.24 -9.90 -3.65
N HIS A 412 5.39 -10.37 -3.17
CA HIS A 412 6.46 -10.87 -4.04
C HIS A 412 6.04 -12.07 -4.92
N SER A 413 5.01 -12.82 -4.52
CA SER A 413 4.49 -13.94 -5.31
C SER A 413 3.49 -13.52 -6.40
N VAL A 414 3.03 -12.27 -6.37
CA VAL A 414 1.98 -11.73 -7.25
C VAL A 414 2.55 -10.71 -8.24
N VAL A 415 3.57 -9.97 -7.84
CA VAL A 415 4.11 -8.80 -8.53
C VAL A 415 4.49 -9.01 -10.01
N GLY A 416 4.91 -10.21 -10.37
CA GLY A 416 5.29 -10.57 -11.76
C GLY A 416 4.18 -11.23 -12.58
N ARG A 417 2.91 -11.25 -12.10
CA ARG A 417 1.81 -11.89 -12.83
C ARG A 417 1.10 -10.90 -13.72
N SER A 418 0.71 -11.36 -14.91
CA SER A 418 -0.22 -10.62 -15.77
C SER A 418 -1.66 -10.70 -15.22
N VAL A 419 -2.52 -9.78 -15.68
CA VAL A 419 -3.95 -9.66 -15.28
C VAL A 419 -4.66 -11.01 -15.21
N ASN A 420 -4.62 -11.79 -16.29
CA ASN A 420 -5.36 -13.07 -16.39
C ASN A 420 -4.79 -14.21 -15.52
N ARG A 421 -3.71 -13.96 -14.76
CA ARG A 421 -3.08 -14.93 -13.86
C ARG A 421 -3.30 -14.61 -12.38
N LEU A 422 -4.02 -13.55 -12.08
CA LEU A 422 -4.39 -13.17 -10.72
C LEU A 422 -5.61 -13.95 -10.25
N SER A 423 -5.59 -14.46 -9.02
CA SER A 423 -6.74 -15.07 -8.36
C SER A 423 -7.59 -14.00 -7.63
N THR A 424 -8.73 -14.39 -7.09
CA THR A 424 -9.58 -13.50 -6.30
C THR A 424 -8.84 -12.91 -5.10
N GLU A 425 -8.05 -13.72 -4.41
CA GLU A 425 -7.23 -13.27 -3.28
C GLU A 425 -6.10 -12.32 -3.73
N ASP A 426 -5.52 -12.60 -4.91
CA ASP A 426 -4.51 -11.70 -5.50
C ASP A 426 -5.11 -10.32 -5.82
N LEU A 427 -6.38 -10.25 -6.25
CA LEU A 427 -7.07 -8.96 -6.48
C LEU A 427 -7.28 -8.17 -5.19
N LEU A 428 -7.60 -8.83 -4.07
CA LEU A 428 -7.66 -8.17 -2.77
C LEU A 428 -6.30 -7.59 -2.37
N LEU A 429 -5.22 -8.36 -2.58
CA LEU A 429 -3.87 -7.85 -2.36
C LEU A 429 -3.57 -6.65 -3.26
N CYS A 430 -3.88 -6.72 -4.55
CA CYS A 430 -3.66 -5.61 -5.49
C CYS A 430 -4.41 -4.35 -5.05
N ASN A 431 -5.68 -4.48 -4.65
CA ASN A 431 -6.47 -3.38 -4.12
C ASN A 431 -5.83 -2.79 -2.84
N ALA A 432 -5.41 -3.65 -1.89
CA ALA A 432 -4.77 -3.22 -0.65
C ALA A 432 -3.43 -2.50 -0.89
N VAL A 433 -2.63 -2.94 -1.87
CA VAL A 433 -1.38 -2.27 -2.27
C VAL A 433 -1.65 -0.86 -2.79
N ILE A 434 -2.68 -0.68 -3.63
CA ILE A 434 -3.02 0.65 -4.13
C ILE A 434 -3.59 1.53 -3.01
N ALA A 435 -4.44 0.99 -2.15
CA ALA A 435 -4.93 1.71 -0.97
C ALA A 435 -3.78 2.17 -0.06
N TYR A 436 -2.81 1.31 0.20
CA TYR A 436 -1.60 1.67 0.95
C TYR A 436 -0.86 2.86 0.33
N PHE A 437 -0.70 2.89 -0.99
CA PHE A 437 -0.03 4.02 -1.66
C PHE A 437 -0.88 5.27 -1.66
N VAL A 438 -2.18 5.17 -1.90
CA VAL A 438 -3.08 6.33 -1.97
C VAL A 438 -3.30 6.94 -0.60
N GLU A 439 -3.53 6.11 0.41
CA GLU A 439 -3.95 6.53 1.74
C GLU A 439 -2.77 6.69 2.71
N GLY A 440 -1.72 5.87 2.59
CA GLY A 440 -0.59 5.86 3.51
C GLY A 440 0.68 6.53 2.99
N ARG A 441 0.90 6.50 1.66
CA ARG A 441 2.13 7.03 1.00
C ARG A 441 1.78 7.94 -0.18
N PRO A 442 1.13 9.08 0.06
CA PRO A 442 0.71 9.98 -1.01
C PRO A 442 1.91 10.41 -1.86
N GLY A 443 1.72 10.38 -3.19
CA GLY A 443 2.73 10.72 -4.18
C GLY A 443 3.66 9.57 -4.61
N ALA A 444 3.76 8.47 -3.85
CA ALA A 444 4.59 7.32 -4.25
C ALA A 444 4.01 6.59 -5.46
N LEU A 445 2.69 6.41 -5.52
CA LEU A 445 2.01 5.70 -6.61
C LEU A 445 2.35 6.28 -7.98
N SER A 446 2.34 7.61 -8.12
CA SER A 446 2.68 8.30 -9.37
C SER A 446 4.06 7.92 -9.91
N LYS A 447 5.07 7.91 -9.04
CA LYS A 447 6.44 7.57 -9.39
C LYS A 447 6.57 6.10 -9.77
N ILE A 448 5.92 5.23 -9.00
CA ILE A 448 5.91 3.77 -9.22
C ILE A 448 5.31 3.44 -10.58
N LEU A 449 4.09 3.94 -10.89
CA LEU A 449 3.42 3.67 -12.15
C LEU A 449 4.23 4.16 -13.35
N LYS A 450 4.80 5.37 -13.27
CA LYS A 450 5.65 5.93 -14.32
C LYS A 450 6.91 5.10 -14.60
N LYS A 451 7.53 4.53 -13.57
CA LYS A 451 8.72 3.69 -13.71
C LYS A 451 8.38 2.29 -14.23
N LEU A 452 7.26 1.72 -13.79
CA LEU A 452 6.74 0.45 -14.28
C LEU A 452 6.49 0.52 -15.80
N GLY A 453 5.76 1.54 -16.26
CA GLY A 453 5.48 1.71 -17.69
C GLY A 453 6.73 1.88 -18.55
N ARG A 454 7.84 2.33 -17.96
CA ARG A 454 9.16 2.40 -18.61
C ARG A 454 9.96 1.10 -18.55
N GLY A 455 9.34 0.01 -18.15
CA GLY A 455 9.93 -1.33 -18.13
C GLY A 455 10.87 -1.62 -16.97
N ARG A 456 10.87 -0.78 -15.89
CA ARG A 456 11.61 -1.08 -14.67
C ARG A 456 10.90 -2.17 -13.89
N THR A 457 11.65 -3.02 -13.23
CA THR A 457 11.07 -4.07 -12.36
C THR A 457 10.51 -3.48 -11.07
N ALA A 458 9.46 -4.09 -10.52
CA ALA A 458 8.90 -3.66 -9.24
C ALA A 458 9.94 -3.72 -8.11
N HIS A 459 10.84 -4.70 -8.11
CA HIS A 459 11.91 -4.81 -7.11
C HIS A 459 12.81 -3.57 -7.10
N GLU A 460 13.34 -3.17 -8.28
CA GLU A 460 14.18 -1.99 -8.41
C GLU A 460 13.44 -0.70 -7.99
N ILE A 461 12.16 -0.59 -8.40
CA ILE A 461 11.35 0.59 -8.10
C ILE A 461 11.09 0.73 -6.60
N PHE A 462 10.77 -0.38 -5.91
CA PHE A 462 10.47 -0.35 -4.48
C PHE A 462 11.72 -0.04 -3.65
N LEU A 463 12.88 -0.58 -4.03
CA LEU A 463 14.15 -0.18 -3.41
C LEU A 463 14.44 1.31 -3.60
N GLU A 464 14.25 1.84 -4.82
CA GLU A 464 14.56 3.24 -5.14
C GLU A 464 13.56 4.23 -4.53
N GLU A 465 12.24 3.95 -4.57
CA GLU A 465 11.21 4.91 -4.15
C GLU A 465 10.81 4.76 -2.67
N LEU A 466 10.98 3.59 -2.10
CA LEU A 466 10.55 3.29 -0.74
C LEU A 466 11.70 2.95 0.20
N GLY A 467 12.87 2.60 -0.33
CA GLY A 467 13.98 2.04 0.44
C GLY A 467 13.69 0.64 1.00
N LEU A 468 12.77 -0.10 0.36
CA LEU A 468 12.29 -1.40 0.83
C LEU A 468 12.42 -2.46 -0.28
N ASP A 469 12.90 -3.64 0.06
CA ASP A 469 12.71 -4.79 -0.81
C ASP A 469 11.26 -5.29 -0.78
N LEU A 470 10.91 -6.24 -1.65
CA LEU A 470 9.54 -6.73 -1.76
C LEU A 470 9.06 -7.52 -0.52
N LEU A 471 9.97 -8.11 0.27
CA LEU A 471 9.62 -8.82 1.50
C LEU A 471 9.35 -7.82 2.63
N GLN A 472 10.22 -6.83 2.79
CA GLN A 472 10.05 -5.73 3.73
C GLN A 472 8.76 -4.93 3.44
N PHE A 473 8.48 -4.70 2.15
CA PHE A 473 7.22 -4.07 1.73
C PHE A 473 6.00 -4.92 2.12
N ASP A 474 6.03 -6.24 1.87
CA ASP A 474 4.93 -7.14 2.22
C ASP A 474 4.64 -7.12 3.74
N GLU A 475 5.69 -7.15 4.58
CA GLU A 475 5.56 -7.04 6.03
C GLU A 475 4.96 -5.68 6.44
N ARG A 476 5.41 -4.60 5.82
CA ARG A 476 4.93 -3.24 6.11
C ARG A 476 3.48 -3.05 5.67
N LEU A 477 3.09 -3.56 4.51
CA LEU A 477 1.70 -3.57 4.04
C LEU A 477 0.77 -4.33 5.02
N ARG A 478 1.20 -5.52 5.48
CA ARG A 478 0.43 -6.32 6.44
C ARG A 478 0.25 -5.60 7.76
N ARG A 479 1.31 -4.98 8.27
CA ARG A 479 1.26 -4.18 9.48
C ARG A 479 0.31 -2.99 9.32
N TRP A 480 0.38 -2.27 8.21
CA TRP A 480 -0.51 -1.16 7.89
C TRP A 480 -1.99 -1.59 7.85
N LEU A 481 -2.30 -2.72 7.22
CA LEU A 481 -3.64 -3.28 7.19
C LEU A 481 -4.20 -3.53 8.59
N VAL A 482 -3.37 -4.03 9.52
CA VAL A 482 -3.78 -4.31 10.91
C VAL A 482 -3.94 -3.02 11.72
N GLU A 483 -2.98 -2.09 11.61
CA GLU A 483 -2.94 -0.87 12.44
C GLU A 483 -3.93 0.21 11.97
N THR A 484 -4.46 0.10 10.74
CA THR A 484 -5.49 1.02 10.19
C THR A 484 -6.88 0.39 10.14
N ALA A 485 -7.10 -0.71 10.87
CA ALA A 485 -8.43 -1.26 11.09
C ALA A 485 -9.21 -0.31 12.02
N ASP A 486 -10.39 0.12 11.58
CA ASP A 486 -11.32 0.97 12.35
C ASP A 486 -11.97 0.18 13.48
#